data_533ff86fc202b09959bcb49e73de0dbd
#
_entry.id   533ff86fc202b09959bcb49e73de0dbd
#
_cell.length_a   1.000
_cell.length_b   1.000
_cell.length_c   1.000
_cell.angle_alpha   90.00
_cell.angle_beta   90.00
_cell.angle_gamma   90.00
#
_symmetry.space_group_name_H-M   'P 1'
#
loop_
_entity.id
_entity.type
_entity.pdbx_description
1 polymer ?
#
loop_
_entity_poly.entity_id
_entity_poly.type
_entity_poly.pdbx_seq_one_letter_code
_entity_poly.pdbx_strand_id
1 'polypeptide(L)'
;MSERRTSIFEHISGLAREHDAVNLGQGFPDFGWPDDVVEKAAEALRTGSNQYPPMRGLPALRKAVAEHYARHQGLSVARDEVTVTSGATEALAASILALVKPGDEVLLFQPLYDAYLPLVHRAGGVARLARLSPPDWRLTAK
;
A
#
# COMPACT_ATOMS: atom_id res chain seq x y z
N MET A 1 -6.64 29.01 0.60
CA MET A 1 -7.12 27.63 0.70
C MET A 1 -6.31 26.83 -0.31
N SER A 2 -5.46 25.91 0.15
CA SER A 2 -4.69 25.05 -0.74
C SER A 2 -5.67 24.17 -1.51
N GLU A 3 -5.63 24.21 -2.85
CA GLU A 3 -6.33 23.24 -3.69
C GLU A 3 -5.91 21.84 -3.25
N ARG A 4 -6.88 21.03 -2.79
CA ARG A 4 -6.65 19.62 -2.52
C ARG A 4 -6.30 18.97 -3.86
N ARG A 5 -5.04 18.71 -4.09
CA ARG A 5 -4.62 17.96 -5.27
C ARG A 5 -5.18 16.54 -5.14
N THR A 6 -6.16 16.24 -5.98
CA THR A 6 -6.69 14.89 -6.19
C THR A 6 -5.58 14.00 -6.74
N SER A 7 -5.56 12.71 -6.38
CA SER A 7 -4.62 11.76 -6.98
C SER A 7 -4.85 11.63 -8.48
N ILE A 8 -3.83 11.26 -9.23
CA ILE A 8 -3.96 11.02 -10.68
C ILE A 8 -5.02 9.94 -10.97
N PHE A 9 -5.14 8.94 -10.11
CA PHE A 9 -6.14 7.87 -10.24
C PHE A 9 -7.56 8.40 -10.13
N GLU A 10 -7.83 9.24 -9.14
CA GLU A 10 -9.16 9.86 -8.97
C GLU A 10 -9.48 10.80 -10.12
N HIS A 11 -8.51 11.60 -10.59
CA HIS A 11 -8.68 12.50 -11.72
C HIS A 11 -9.05 11.74 -12.99
N ILE A 12 -8.27 10.74 -13.38
CA ILE A 12 -8.52 9.94 -14.59
C ILE A 12 -9.82 9.14 -14.48
N SER A 13 -10.10 8.55 -13.32
CA SER A 13 -11.37 7.86 -13.09
C SER A 13 -12.57 8.80 -13.14
N GLY A 14 -12.39 10.05 -12.70
CA GLY A 14 -13.40 11.11 -12.86
C GLY A 14 -13.70 11.42 -14.33
N LEU A 15 -12.67 11.63 -15.14
CA LEU A 15 -12.81 11.86 -16.58
C LEU A 15 -13.47 10.67 -17.30
N ALA A 16 -13.10 9.44 -16.95
CA ALA A 16 -13.71 8.25 -17.53
C ALA A 16 -15.23 8.20 -17.25
N ARG A 17 -15.66 8.54 -16.02
CA ARG A 17 -17.09 8.60 -15.67
C ARG A 17 -17.80 9.75 -16.40
N GLU A 18 -17.18 10.93 -16.49
CA GLU A 18 -17.75 12.11 -17.15
C GLU A 18 -18.00 11.88 -18.63
N HIS A 19 -17.08 11.17 -19.31
CA HIS A 19 -17.13 10.92 -20.75
C HIS A 19 -17.68 9.54 -21.11
N ASP A 20 -18.22 8.77 -20.16
CA ASP A 20 -18.69 7.38 -20.36
C ASP A 20 -17.64 6.52 -21.10
N ALA A 21 -16.37 6.69 -20.72
CA ALA A 21 -15.24 6.05 -21.36
C ALA A 21 -14.71 4.85 -20.55
N VAL A 22 -14.06 3.93 -21.24
CA VAL A 22 -13.34 2.82 -20.57
C VAL A 22 -12.21 3.39 -19.73
N ASN A 23 -12.21 3.10 -18.43
CA ASN A 23 -11.17 3.56 -17.52
C ASN A 23 -9.89 2.70 -17.66
N LEU A 24 -8.91 3.23 -18.35
CA LEU A 24 -7.58 2.61 -18.48
C LEU A 24 -6.55 3.23 -17.52
N GLY A 25 -6.96 4.18 -16.69
CA GLY A 25 -6.08 4.87 -15.75
C GLY A 25 -5.83 4.10 -14.45
N GLN A 26 -6.68 3.13 -14.16
CA GLN A 26 -6.54 2.26 -12.98
C GLN A 26 -7.03 0.86 -13.29
N GLY A 27 -6.16 -0.14 -13.06
CA GLY A 27 -6.53 -1.54 -13.21
C GLY A 27 -7.22 -2.06 -11.95
N PHE A 28 -8.37 -2.70 -12.12
CA PHE A 28 -9.04 -3.50 -11.10
C PHE A 28 -9.80 -4.65 -11.76
N PRO A 29 -10.01 -5.76 -11.03
CA PRO A 29 -10.75 -6.90 -11.57
C PRO A 29 -12.19 -6.52 -11.94
N ASP A 30 -12.69 -7.05 -13.05
CA ASP A 30 -14.07 -6.91 -13.50
C ASP A 30 -14.94 -8.10 -13.07
N PHE A 31 -14.41 -8.96 -12.22
CA PHE A 31 -15.09 -10.13 -11.64
C PHE A 31 -15.22 -9.98 -10.12
N GLY A 32 -16.22 -10.67 -9.55
CA GLY A 32 -16.51 -10.63 -8.11
C GLY A 32 -15.46 -11.36 -7.25
N TRP A 33 -15.62 -11.23 -5.96
CA TRP A 33 -14.80 -11.95 -4.98
C TRP A 33 -15.18 -13.43 -4.95
N PRO A 34 -14.26 -14.33 -4.57
CA PRO A 34 -14.60 -15.74 -4.34
C PRO A 34 -15.72 -15.88 -3.29
N ASP A 35 -16.73 -16.68 -3.60
CA ASP A 35 -17.91 -16.81 -2.74
C ASP A 35 -17.58 -17.27 -1.32
N ASP A 36 -16.63 -18.18 -1.16
CA ASP A 36 -16.19 -18.66 0.14
C ASP A 36 -15.54 -17.57 1.02
N VAL A 37 -14.90 -16.59 0.41
CA VAL A 37 -14.35 -15.42 1.12
C VAL A 37 -15.47 -14.49 1.57
N VAL A 38 -16.45 -14.25 0.71
CA VAL A 38 -17.63 -13.43 1.02
C VAL A 38 -18.43 -14.04 2.17
N GLU A 39 -18.70 -15.34 2.11
CA GLU A 39 -19.43 -16.07 3.16
C GLU A 39 -18.71 -16.01 4.52
N LYS A 40 -17.39 -16.26 4.53
CA LYS A 40 -16.58 -16.15 5.76
C LYS A 40 -16.57 -14.74 6.33
N ALA A 41 -16.51 -13.72 5.48
CA ALA A 41 -16.59 -12.33 5.93
C ALA A 41 -17.95 -12.00 6.53
N ALA A 42 -19.04 -12.44 5.90
CA ALA A 42 -20.40 -12.28 6.41
C ALA A 42 -20.61 -13.01 7.75
N GLU A 43 -20.10 -14.23 7.89
CA GLU A 43 -20.12 -14.99 9.14
C GLU A 43 -19.34 -14.24 10.25
N ALA A 44 -18.14 -13.78 9.95
CA ALA A 44 -17.32 -13.05 10.91
C ALA A 44 -18.02 -11.76 11.41
N LEU A 45 -18.76 -11.08 10.55
CA LEU A 45 -19.56 -9.90 10.94
C LEU A 45 -20.72 -10.26 11.86
N ARG A 46 -21.38 -11.42 11.63
CA ARG A 46 -22.53 -11.85 12.44
C ARG A 46 -22.12 -12.43 13.79
N THR A 47 -21.03 -13.17 13.85
CA THR A 47 -20.63 -13.98 15.02
C THR A 47 -19.42 -13.45 15.77
N GLY A 48 -18.62 -12.61 15.13
CA GLY A 48 -17.40 -12.05 15.69
C GLY A 48 -17.66 -10.85 16.62
N SER A 49 -16.65 -10.55 17.43
CA SER A 49 -16.62 -9.31 18.20
C SER A 49 -16.28 -8.14 17.29
N ASN A 50 -17.26 -7.36 16.89
CA ASN A 50 -17.08 -6.16 16.06
C ASN A 50 -16.66 -4.96 16.93
N GLN A 51 -15.64 -5.14 17.76
CA GLN A 51 -15.11 -4.16 18.69
C GLN A 51 -13.67 -3.78 18.30
N TYR A 52 -13.10 -2.84 19.03
CA TYR A 52 -11.73 -2.37 18.81
C TYR A 52 -10.72 -3.52 18.91
N PRO A 53 -9.95 -3.79 17.85
CA PRO A 53 -8.86 -4.75 17.93
C PRO A 53 -7.68 -4.18 18.71
N PRO A 54 -6.74 -5.03 19.14
CA PRO A 54 -5.44 -4.56 19.60
C PRO A 54 -4.77 -3.63 18.57
N MET A 55 -4.04 -2.62 19.03
CA MET A 55 -3.44 -1.54 18.21
C MET A 55 -2.64 -2.05 16.99
N ARG A 56 -1.98 -3.20 17.11
CA ARG A 56 -1.19 -3.82 16.04
C ARG A 56 -1.96 -4.85 15.21
N GLY A 57 -3.26 -4.99 15.42
CA GLY A 57 -4.13 -5.98 14.79
C GLY A 57 -4.36 -7.23 15.63
N LEU A 58 -5.36 -8.01 15.24
CA LEU A 58 -5.74 -9.24 15.92
C LEU A 58 -4.58 -10.25 15.96
N PRO A 59 -4.28 -10.86 17.13
CA PRO A 59 -3.18 -11.83 17.25
C PRO A 59 -3.30 -13.02 16.28
N ALA A 60 -4.53 -13.49 16.03
CA ALA A 60 -4.79 -14.56 15.07
C ALA A 60 -4.41 -14.17 13.64
N LEU A 61 -4.76 -12.96 13.20
CA LEU A 61 -4.40 -12.46 11.87
C LEU A 61 -2.88 -12.30 11.74
N ARG A 62 -2.23 -11.69 12.73
CA ARG A 62 -0.77 -11.50 12.74
C ARG A 62 -0.01 -12.83 12.70
N LYS A 63 -0.53 -13.86 13.41
CA LYS A 63 0.01 -15.22 13.35
C LYS A 63 -0.16 -15.82 11.95
N ALA A 64 -1.35 -15.72 11.36
CA ALA A 64 -1.64 -16.23 10.02
C ALA A 64 -0.74 -15.57 8.96
N VAL A 65 -0.47 -14.26 9.06
CA VAL A 65 0.47 -13.55 8.19
C VAL A 65 1.89 -14.12 8.33
N ALA A 66 2.39 -14.28 9.56
CA ALA A 66 3.72 -14.84 9.80
C ALA A 66 3.86 -16.27 9.21
N GLU A 67 2.85 -17.12 9.41
CA GLU A 67 2.80 -18.48 8.85
C GLU A 67 2.72 -18.48 7.31
N HIS A 68 2.02 -17.51 6.72
CA HIS A 68 1.94 -17.34 5.26
C HIS A 68 3.31 -17.00 4.68
N TYR A 69 4.03 -16.05 5.29
CA TYR A 69 5.39 -15.70 4.85
C TYR A 69 6.36 -16.88 4.97
N ALA A 70 6.28 -17.67 6.05
CA ALA A 70 7.10 -18.84 6.20
C ALA A 70 6.83 -19.91 5.12
N ARG A 71 5.55 -20.15 4.79
CA ARG A 71 5.16 -21.18 3.81
C ARG A 71 5.44 -20.79 2.36
N HIS A 72 5.19 -19.55 2.00
CA HIS A 72 5.18 -19.12 0.59
C HIS A 72 6.42 -18.34 0.17
N GLN A 73 7.16 -17.78 1.13
CA GLN A 73 8.33 -16.95 0.83
C GLN A 73 9.59 -17.39 1.57
N GLY A 74 9.51 -18.43 2.42
CA GLY A 74 10.64 -18.91 3.18
C GLY A 74 11.17 -17.93 4.23
N LEU A 75 10.37 -16.91 4.58
CA LEU A 75 10.76 -15.88 5.54
C LEU A 75 10.25 -16.23 6.94
N SER A 76 11.16 -16.31 7.90
CA SER A 76 10.82 -16.49 9.32
C SER A 76 10.54 -15.12 9.94
N VAL A 77 9.25 -14.76 10.00
CA VAL A 77 8.77 -13.53 10.62
C VAL A 77 8.07 -13.88 11.92
N ALA A 78 8.45 -13.26 13.03
CA ALA A 78 7.74 -13.45 14.28
C ALA A 78 6.39 -12.70 14.26
N ARG A 79 5.39 -13.25 14.96
CA ARG A 79 4.08 -12.57 15.10
C ARG A 79 4.22 -11.12 15.55
N ASP A 80 5.20 -10.85 16.42
CA ASP A 80 5.41 -9.52 16.99
C ASP A 80 6.12 -8.53 16.05
N GLU A 81 6.59 -9.01 14.91
CA GLU A 81 7.12 -8.18 13.82
C GLU A 81 6.04 -7.78 12.79
N VAL A 82 4.80 -8.28 12.97
CA VAL A 82 3.66 -7.96 12.09
C VAL A 82 2.79 -6.89 12.72
N THR A 83 2.48 -5.86 11.95
CA THR A 83 1.48 -4.83 12.27
C THR A 83 0.47 -4.73 11.14
N VAL A 84 -0.80 -4.77 11.46
CA VAL A 84 -1.91 -4.61 10.51
C VAL A 84 -2.23 -3.12 10.40
N THR A 85 -2.31 -2.62 9.18
CA THR A 85 -2.54 -1.20 8.87
C THR A 85 -3.77 -1.02 7.99
N SER A 86 -4.28 0.20 7.91
CA SER A 86 -5.34 0.59 6.97
C SER A 86 -4.77 0.76 5.57
N GLY A 87 -4.50 -0.38 4.93
CA GLY A 87 -3.89 -0.46 3.61
C GLY A 87 -2.38 -0.22 3.59
N ALA A 88 -1.80 -0.43 2.40
CA ALA A 88 -0.36 -0.25 2.18
C ALA A 88 0.09 1.21 2.35
N THR A 89 -0.78 2.17 2.10
CA THR A 89 -0.45 3.59 2.24
C THR A 89 -0.14 3.97 3.69
N GLU A 90 -0.92 3.45 4.66
CA GLU A 90 -0.60 3.65 6.07
C GLU A 90 0.70 2.95 6.46
N ALA A 91 0.93 1.71 5.98
CA ALA A 91 2.17 1.00 6.23
C ALA A 91 3.39 1.77 5.72
N LEU A 92 3.33 2.31 4.51
CA LEU A 92 4.37 3.15 3.92
C LEU A 92 4.58 4.44 4.72
N ALA A 93 3.50 5.13 5.07
CA ALA A 93 3.56 6.36 5.85
C ALA A 93 4.20 6.12 7.22
N ALA A 94 3.75 5.09 7.94
CA ALA A 94 4.29 4.72 9.24
C ALA A 94 5.78 4.36 9.16
N SER A 95 6.17 3.57 8.15
CA SER A 95 7.56 3.15 7.95
C SER A 95 8.47 4.35 7.62
N ILE A 96 8.06 5.19 6.68
CA ILE A 96 8.86 6.35 6.26
C ILE A 96 8.99 7.35 7.41
N LEU A 97 7.89 7.68 8.11
CA LEU A 97 7.91 8.62 9.23
C LEU A 97 8.70 8.10 10.45
N ALA A 98 8.78 6.77 10.62
CA ALA A 98 9.55 6.17 11.70
C ALA A 98 11.07 6.11 11.41
N LEU A 99 11.46 5.93 10.14
CA LEU A 99 12.83 5.66 9.75
C LEU A 99 13.57 6.89 9.21
N VAL A 100 12.87 7.76 8.48
CA VAL A 100 13.46 8.92 7.81
C VAL A 100 13.48 10.13 8.75
N LYS A 101 14.64 10.70 8.94
CA LYS A 101 14.85 11.94 9.70
C LYS A 101 14.98 13.14 8.76
N PRO A 102 14.76 14.37 9.25
CA PRO A 102 15.01 15.57 8.46
C PRO A 102 16.45 15.59 7.91
N GLY A 103 16.57 15.76 6.58
CA GLY A 103 17.83 15.79 5.86
C GLY A 103 18.35 14.43 5.38
N ASP A 104 17.76 13.31 5.78
CA ASP A 104 18.12 11.98 5.25
C ASP A 104 17.82 11.89 3.75
N GLU A 105 18.72 11.28 3.00
CA GLU A 105 18.53 11.00 1.58
C GLU A 105 17.78 9.70 1.39
N VAL A 106 16.70 9.74 0.60
CA VAL A 106 15.86 8.58 0.28
C VAL A 106 15.91 8.34 -1.22
N LEU A 107 16.48 7.20 -1.63
CA LEU A 107 16.56 6.80 -3.02
C LEU A 107 15.21 6.21 -3.48
N LEU A 108 14.64 6.76 -4.54
CA LEU A 108 13.40 6.30 -5.16
C LEU A 108 13.61 6.00 -6.65
N PHE A 109 13.08 4.88 -7.12
CA PHE A 109 13.14 4.51 -8.53
C PHE A 109 11.97 5.08 -9.32
N GLN A 110 12.26 5.66 -10.48
CA GLN A 110 11.25 6.18 -11.41
C GLN A 110 11.08 5.24 -12.62
N PRO A 111 9.82 5.00 -13.12
CA PRO A 111 8.55 5.55 -12.60
C PRO A 111 8.21 5.03 -11.21
N LEU A 112 7.55 5.88 -10.40
CA LEU A 112 7.27 5.57 -8.99
C LEU A 112 5.79 5.78 -8.66
N TYR A 113 5.35 5.15 -7.59
CA TYR A 113 4.02 5.38 -7.03
C TYR A 113 3.94 6.79 -6.43
N ASP A 114 2.83 7.48 -6.67
CA ASP A 114 2.65 8.91 -6.35
C ASP A 114 2.72 9.24 -4.85
N ALA A 115 2.47 8.26 -3.97
CA ALA A 115 2.53 8.44 -2.53
C ALA A 115 3.97 8.58 -1.98
N TYR A 116 5.00 8.07 -2.65
CA TYR A 116 6.35 8.02 -2.07
C TYR A 116 6.96 9.40 -1.85
N LEU A 117 6.94 10.25 -2.86
CA LEU A 117 7.53 11.61 -2.76
C LEU A 117 6.90 12.45 -1.65
N PRO A 118 5.55 12.56 -1.55
CA PRO A 118 4.93 13.31 -0.48
C PRO A 118 5.28 12.80 0.92
N LEU A 119 5.40 11.48 1.09
CA LEU A 119 5.75 10.88 2.37
C LEU A 119 7.21 11.19 2.77
N VAL A 120 8.16 11.09 1.84
CA VAL A 120 9.56 11.46 2.09
C VAL A 120 9.68 12.95 2.46
N HIS A 121 9.02 13.83 1.71
CA HIS A 121 9.01 15.25 2.03
C HIS A 121 8.34 15.55 3.38
N ARG A 122 7.26 14.82 3.70
CA ARG A 122 6.57 14.98 4.99
C ARG A 122 7.46 14.58 6.17
N ALA A 123 8.33 13.59 5.99
CA ALA A 123 9.32 13.19 6.98
C ALA A 123 10.52 14.17 7.08
N GLY A 124 10.60 15.15 6.18
CA GLY A 124 11.76 16.06 6.08
C GLY A 124 12.93 15.47 5.32
N GLY A 125 12.77 14.33 4.66
CA GLY A 125 13.79 13.68 3.86
C GLY A 125 14.00 14.36 2.50
N VAL A 126 15.15 14.09 1.90
CA VAL A 126 15.56 14.56 0.56
C VAL A 126 15.42 13.40 -0.42
N ALA A 127 14.48 13.48 -1.35
CA ALA A 127 14.29 12.45 -2.36
C ALA A 127 15.43 12.50 -3.41
N ARG A 128 16.05 11.35 -3.66
CA ARG A 128 17.00 11.10 -4.76
C ARG A 128 16.36 10.16 -5.75
N LEU A 129 16.18 10.62 -6.98
CA LEU A 129 15.44 9.90 -8.00
C LEU A 129 16.40 9.17 -8.95
N ALA A 130 16.30 7.84 -9.01
CA ALA A 130 16.99 7.02 -9.99
C ALA A 130 16.03 6.63 -11.10
N ARG A 131 16.28 7.10 -12.31
CA ARG A 131 15.42 6.81 -13.47
C ARG A 131 15.76 5.45 -14.06
N LEU A 132 14.74 4.60 -14.16
CA LEU A 132 14.78 3.39 -14.96
C LEU A 132 14.34 3.71 -16.40
N SER A 133 14.94 3.08 -17.39
CA SER A 133 14.66 3.35 -18.80
C SER A 133 14.13 2.12 -19.53
N PRO A 134 13.12 2.28 -20.42
CA PRO A 134 12.66 1.20 -21.27
C PRO A 134 13.76 0.76 -22.25
N PRO A 135 13.67 -0.43 -22.81
CA PRO A 135 12.63 -1.44 -22.56
C PRO A 135 12.85 -2.27 -21.30
N ASP A 136 14.07 -2.32 -20.79
CA ASP A 136 14.47 -3.32 -19.78
C ASP A 136 14.15 -2.91 -18.34
N TRP A 137 13.97 -1.62 -18.07
CA TRP A 137 13.69 -1.07 -16.73
C TRP A 137 14.70 -1.52 -15.66
N ARG A 138 15.97 -1.71 -16.05
CA ARG A 138 17.01 -2.21 -15.16
C ARG A 138 17.68 -1.07 -14.38
N LEU A 139 17.93 -1.36 -13.12
CA LEU A 139 18.82 -0.54 -12.32
C LEU A 139 20.27 -0.82 -12.75
N THR A 140 21.01 0.25 -13.06
CA THR A 140 22.43 0.17 -13.39
C THR A 140 23.23 1.05 -12.43
N ALA A 141 24.47 0.72 -12.20
CA ALA A 141 25.39 1.48 -11.34
C ALA A 141 25.98 2.75 -11.99
N LYS A 142 25.35 3.22 -13.08
CA LYS A 142 25.80 4.43 -13.80
C LYS A 142 25.01 5.63 -13.37
#